data_31d1aa8ba145c375f58d6f072406e6fd
#
_entry.id   31d1aa8ba145c375f58d6f072406e6fd
#
_cell.length_a   1.000
_cell.length_b   1.000
_cell.length_c   1.000
_cell.angle_alpha   90.00
_cell.angle_beta   90.00
_cell.angle_gamma   90.00
#
_symmetry.space_group_name_H-M   'P 1'
#
loop_
_entity.id
_entity.type
_entity.pdbx_description
1 polymer ?
#
loop_
_entity_poly.entity_id
_entity_poly.type
_entity_poly.pdbx_seq_one_letter_code
_entity_poly.pdbx_strand_id
1 'polypeptide(L)'
;MTCLLRRLSLIGLGLALTLLAAEPAFAQAPARGHGAEAQDMELVGHDDLQGRSAYQPTIHKQRGRVIAYVGHHGGSARNPLTGADEENGTSIVDVTDPARPRYLVHIPGLAGRSEGGGAQMARVCDRQGKTYLLRTLGNNAPGSAHEVWDVTDPAKPQKASTVVSGLTATHKNWWECDTGIAYLISGDLAKANPLQLGPSGWRTWRMTKIYDLSDPAKPVFIRDFGLAGQEPGSTGPITVAHGVHGPIALGNRVYFAYGTSGEGMLQIVDRQKLLAGPKEPTAANLNAPEISRLYMSPNWGGHTAFPVLGMTIADWAPNTKERVRDFVVLVSEAIANECREARHATFMVDITTETRPFSVATFQVPESKGNFCRRGGRFGPHASSESFASIFYKKLVFVSYFNGGVRAVDIRNPYAPREAGFYIPATTERTAERCVMNGARSCKVAIQTNNVEADERGFVYLADRANTGLHIVRLTGEAAKIAGGN
;
A
#
# COMPACT_ATOMS: atom_id res chain seq x y z
N MET A 1 76.80 -28.64 -64.81
CA MET A 1 77.23 -29.93 -64.30
C MET A 1 76.08 -30.51 -63.50
N THR A 2 75.50 -31.61 -64.03
CA THR A 2 74.77 -32.71 -63.41
C THR A 2 73.66 -32.39 -62.33
N CYS A 3 72.40 -32.28 -62.68
CA CYS A 3 71.36 -33.30 -62.86
C CYS A 3 71.18 -34.28 -61.67
N LEU A 4 70.06 -34.18 -61.01
CA LEU A 4 69.35 -35.39 -60.55
C LEU A 4 67.85 -35.08 -60.29
N LEU A 5 67.01 -35.65 -61.11
CA LEU A 5 65.55 -35.73 -60.95
C LEU A 5 65.20 -36.65 -59.77
N ARG A 6 64.32 -36.24 -58.90
CA ARG A 6 63.56 -37.17 -58.10
C ARG A 6 62.03 -36.86 -58.23
N ARG A 7 61.32 -37.89 -58.63
CA ARG A 7 59.87 -37.96 -58.73
C ARG A 7 59.27 -37.94 -57.30
N LEU A 8 58.30 -37.11 -57.07
CA LEU A 8 57.44 -37.19 -55.90
C LEU A 8 56.02 -37.51 -56.36
N SER A 9 55.52 -38.61 -55.87
CA SER A 9 54.15 -39.08 -56.03
C SER A 9 53.18 -38.20 -55.28
N LEU A 10 52.16 -37.69 -55.93
CA LEU A 10 51.01 -36.99 -55.28
C LEU A 10 50.08 -38.04 -54.67
N ILE A 11 49.99 -38.02 -53.35
CA ILE A 11 48.89 -38.66 -52.59
C ILE A 11 47.86 -37.58 -52.39
N GLY A 12 46.73 -37.73 -53.07
CA GLY A 12 45.52 -36.87 -52.81
C GLY A 12 44.86 -37.16 -51.48
N LEU A 13 44.92 -36.18 -50.59
CA LEU A 13 44.17 -36.20 -49.35
C LEU A 13 42.87 -35.42 -49.58
N GLY A 14 41.76 -36.15 -49.75
CA GLY A 14 40.44 -35.57 -49.82
C GLY A 14 40.00 -35.05 -48.47
N LEU A 15 39.95 -33.73 -48.33
CA LEU A 15 39.42 -33.04 -47.18
C LEU A 15 37.87 -33.01 -47.33
N ALA A 16 37.16 -33.90 -46.64
CA ALA A 16 35.72 -33.82 -46.50
C ALA A 16 35.36 -32.65 -45.55
N LEU A 17 34.91 -31.51 -46.09
CA LEU A 17 34.31 -30.42 -45.34
C LEU A 17 32.91 -30.87 -44.84
N THR A 18 32.80 -31.30 -43.61
CA THR A 18 31.48 -31.41 -42.92
C THR A 18 31.01 -30.02 -42.58
N LEU A 19 30.05 -29.50 -43.35
CA LEU A 19 29.24 -28.33 -42.97
C LEU A 19 28.37 -28.73 -41.76
N LEU A 20 28.84 -28.38 -40.56
CA LEU A 20 27.97 -28.33 -39.38
C LEU A 20 26.98 -27.18 -39.62
N ALA A 21 25.76 -27.52 -40.01
CA ALA A 21 24.62 -26.60 -39.94
C ALA A 21 24.42 -26.24 -38.48
N ALA A 22 24.78 -25.02 -38.09
CA ALA A 22 24.40 -24.44 -36.81
C ALA A 22 22.86 -24.30 -36.83
N GLU A 23 22.17 -25.15 -36.09
CA GLU A 23 20.75 -24.93 -35.81
C GLU A 23 20.60 -23.54 -35.20
N PRO A 24 19.60 -22.71 -35.62
CA PRO A 24 19.34 -21.46 -34.96
C PRO A 24 18.95 -21.79 -33.53
N ALA A 25 19.77 -21.36 -32.56
CA ALA A 25 19.38 -21.37 -31.18
C ALA A 25 18.10 -20.54 -31.08
N PHE A 26 16.94 -21.21 -30.99
CA PHE A 26 15.71 -20.53 -30.58
C PHE A 26 16.04 -19.89 -29.24
N ALA A 27 16.15 -18.57 -29.20
CA ALA A 27 16.21 -17.82 -27.98
C ALA A 27 14.98 -18.24 -27.18
N GLN A 28 15.16 -19.00 -26.13
CA GLN A 28 14.11 -19.31 -25.17
C GLN A 28 13.52 -17.97 -24.76
N ALA A 29 12.24 -17.78 -25.06
CA ALA A 29 11.51 -16.64 -24.53
C ALA A 29 11.81 -16.56 -23.02
N PRO A 30 12.20 -15.39 -22.47
CA PRO A 30 12.58 -15.30 -21.07
C PRO A 30 11.46 -15.91 -20.23
N ALA A 31 11.82 -16.78 -19.29
CA ALA A 31 10.86 -17.44 -18.42
C ALA A 31 9.94 -16.38 -17.83
N ARG A 32 8.63 -16.45 -18.13
CA ARG A 32 7.66 -15.47 -17.69
C ARG A 32 7.49 -15.58 -16.18
N GLY A 33 8.17 -14.66 -15.45
CA GLY A 33 7.95 -14.48 -14.02
C GLY A 33 8.79 -15.40 -13.13
N HIS A 34 8.31 -15.62 -11.91
CA HIS A 34 8.96 -16.41 -10.86
C HIS A 34 7.93 -17.21 -10.06
N GLY A 35 8.39 -18.30 -9.42
CA GLY A 35 7.59 -19.07 -8.45
C GLY A 35 7.38 -18.28 -7.15
N ALA A 36 6.55 -18.83 -6.27
CA ALA A 36 6.40 -18.29 -4.92
C ALA A 36 7.68 -18.53 -4.11
N GLU A 37 8.01 -17.55 -3.24
CA GLU A 37 9.12 -17.64 -2.30
C GLU A 37 8.61 -17.31 -0.90
N ALA A 38 9.10 -18.03 0.12
CA ALA A 38 8.66 -17.83 1.48
C ALA A 38 9.74 -18.19 2.50
N GLN A 39 9.69 -17.54 3.64
CA GLN A 39 10.40 -17.91 4.86
C GLN A 39 9.49 -17.59 6.05
N ASP A 40 9.26 -18.59 6.92
CA ASP A 40 8.40 -18.46 8.11
C ASP A 40 7.00 -17.90 7.85
N MET A 41 6.53 -18.03 6.61
CA MET A 41 5.16 -17.73 6.15
C MET A 41 4.76 -18.75 5.09
N GLU A 42 3.48 -19.12 5.01
CA GLU A 42 2.98 -20.05 3.99
C GLU A 42 1.62 -19.60 3.44
N LEU A 43 1.37 -19.92 2.17
CA LEU A 43 0.09 -19.65 1.51
C LEU A 43 -0.97 -20.61 2.07
N VAL A 44 -2.11 -20.05 2.47
CA VAL A 44 -3.28 -20.78 2.94
C VAL A 44 -4.37 -20.79 1.88
N GLY A 45 -4.63 -19.66 1.22
CA GLY A 45 -5.65 -19.53 0.20
C GLY A 45 -5.40 -18.37 -0.75
N HIS A 46 -6.14 -18.36 -1.84
CA HIS A 46 -5.99 -17.38 -2.92
C HIS A 46 -7.31 -17.17 -3.66
N ASP A 47 -7.61 -15.90 -3.97
CA ASP A 47 -8.67 -15.50 -4.92
C ASP A 47 -8.04 -14.60 -5.98
N ASP A 48 -8.23 -14.92 -7.25
CA ASP A 48 -7.60 -14.19 -8.37
C ASP A 48 -8.21 -12.80 -8.61
N LEU A 49 -9.30 -12.46 -7.92
CA LEU A 49 -10.05 -11.22 -8.07
C LEU A 49 -10.35 -10.88 -9.54
N GLN A 50 -10.51 -11.88 -10.37
CA GLN A 50 -10.70 -11.83 -11.82
C GLN A 50 -9.57 -11.09 -12.57
N GLY A 51 -8.37 -11.06 -12.01
CA GLY A 51 -7.23 -10.33 -12.56
C GLY A 51 -7.35 -8.81 -12.41
N ARG A 52 -8.16 -8.31 -11.47
CA ARG A 52 -8.26 -6.88 -11.16
C ARG A 52 -7.03 -6.40 -10.41
N SER A 53 -6.53 -5.21 -10.74
CA SER A 53 -5.41 -4.58 -10.05
C SER A 53 -5.81 -4.20 -8.62
N ALA A 54 -5.47 -5.04 -7.63
CA ALA A 54 -5.87 -4.84 -6.24
C ALA A 54 -5.03 -3.79 -5.52
N TYR A 55 -5.65 -3.09 -4.57
CA TYR A 55 -5.00 -2.04 -3.77
C TYR A 55 -5.04 -2.38 -2.27
N GLN A 56 -6.16 -2.09 -1.58
CA GLN A 56 -6.28 -2.24 -0.13
C GLN A 56 -7.24 -3.36 0.22
N PRO A 57 -6.80 -4.41 0.95
CA PRO A 57 -7.72 -5.33 1.62
C PRO A 57 -8.13 -4.74 2.96
N THR A 58 -9.39 -4.89 3.33
CA THR A 58 -9.91 -4.61 4.67
C THR A 58 -10.66 -5.84 5.14
N ILE A 59 -10.29 -6.37 6.29
CA ILE A 59 -10.87 -7.60 6.82
C ILE A 59 -11.83 -7.27 7.95
N HIS A 60 -13.06 -7.73 7.84
CA HIS A 60 -14.09 -7.44 8.84
C HIS A 60 -14.86 -8.69 9.22
N LYS A 61 -15.09 -8.86 10.53
CA LYS A 61 -15.92 -9.94 11.07
C LYS A 61 -17.35 -9.43 11.26
N GLN A 62 -18.30 -9.98 10.53
CA GLN A 62 -19.71 -9.62 10.61
C GLN A 62 -20.61 -10.85 10.62
N ARG A 63 -21.58 -10.89 11.52
CA ARG A 63 -22.59 -11.98 11.62
C ARG A 63 -22.00 -13.39 11.56
N GLY A 64 -20.89 -13.61 12.26
CA GLY A 64 -20.20 -14.91 12.32
C GLY A 64 -19.35 -15.26 11.09
N ARG A 65 -19.30 -14.39 10.07
CA ARG A 65 -18.46 -14.54 8.89
C ARG A 65 -17.29 -13.56 8.92
N VAL A 66 -16.23 -13.89 8.23
CA VAL A 66 -15.10 -12.97 7.98
C VAL A 66 -15.06 -12.63 6.51
N ILE A 67 -15.12 -11.34 6.22
CA ILE A 67 -15.25 -10.82 4.87
C ILE A 67 -14.04 -9.95 4.56
N ALA A 68 -13.45 -10.12 3.38
CA ALA A 68 -12.44 -9.26 2.81
C ALA A 68 -13.10 -8.30 1.80
N TYR A 69 -12.91 -7.01 2.00
CA TYR A 69 -13.30 -5.93 1.09
C TYR A 69 -12.03 -5.44 0.41
N VAL A 70 -11.90 -5.66 -0.88
CA VAL A 70 -10.67 -5.36 -1.61
C VAL A 70 -10.93 -4.24 -2.61
N GLY A 71 -10.29 -3.08 -2.37
CA GLY A 71 -10.31 -1.96 -3.31
C GLY A 71 -9.37 -2.21 -4.49
N HIS A 72 -9.68 -1.59 -5.64
CA HIS A 72 -8.93 -1.75 -6.89
C HIS A 72 -8.53 -0.43 -7.52
N HIS A 73 -7.39 -0.44 -8.22
CA HIS A 73 -7.01 0.59 -9.18
C HIS A 73 -7.95 0.55 -10.40
N GLY A 74 -7.94 1.63 -11.20
CA GLY A 74 -8.67 1.70 -12.46
C GLY A 74 -8.30 0.60 -13.45
N GLY A 75 -9.24 0.25 -14.29
CA GLY A 75 -9.25 -0.85 -15.24
C GLY A 75 -10.63 -1.49 -15.24
N SER A 76 -10.81 -2.52 -16.03
CA SER A 76 -12.05 -3.31 -16.09
C SER A 76 -11.75 -4.80 -16.16
N ALA A 77 -12.68 -5.62 -15.72
CA ALA A 77 -12.62 -7.06 -15.87
C ALA A 77 -14.03 -7.66 -15.92
N ARG A 78 -14.12 -8.85 -16.51
CA ARG A 78 -15.37 -9.59 -16.58
C ARG A 78 -15.78 -10.08 -15.19
N ASN A 79 -17.01 -9.79 -14.81
CA ASN A 79 -17.61 -10.31 -13.59
C ASN A 79 -18.23 -11.70 -13.87
N PRO A 80 -17.76 -12.78 -13.23
CA PRO A 80 -18.27 -14.13 -13.51
C PRO A 80 -19.72 -14.35 -13.05
N LEU A 81 -20.23 -13.53 -12.12
CA LEU A 81 -21.60 -13.65 -11.62
C LEU A 81 -22.63 -13.00 -12.56
N THR A 82 -22.27 -11.90 -13.21
CA THR A 82 -23.16 -11.15 -14.09
C THR A 82 -22.90 -11.41 -15.57
N GLY A 83 -21.70 -11.90 -15.91
CA GLY A 83 -21.24 -12.04 -17.27
C GLY A 83 -20.95 -10.71 -17.97
N ALA A 84 -20.97 -9.58 -17.27
CA ALA A 84 -20.68 -8.25 -17.80
C ALA A 84 -19.22 -7.87 -17.56
N ASP A 85 -18.66 -6.99 -18.40
CA ASP A 85 -17.43 -6.29 -18.12
C ASP A 85 -17.75 -5.09 -17.23
N GLU A 86 -17.07 -5.00 -16.10
CA GLU A 86 -17.30 -3.98 -15.07
C GLU A 86 -16.01 -3.23 -14.76
N GLU A 87 -16.14 -1.89 -14.59
CA GLU A 87 -15.02 -1.07 -14.11
C GLU A 87 -14.56 -1.57 -12.75
N ASN A 88 -13.24 -1.58 -12.53
CA ASN A 88 -12.65 -1.96 -11.25
C ASN A 88 -13.17 -1.07 -10.13
N GLY A 89 -13.51 -1.68 -9.01
CA GLY A 89 -14.12 -0.98 -7.88
C GLY A 89 -13.75 -1.64 -6.55
N THR A 90 -14.70 -2.31 -5.91
CA THR A 90 -14.48 -3.04 -4.66
C THR A 90 -15.00 -4.46 -4.79
N SER A 91 -14.11 -5.45 -4.69
CA SER A 91 -14.49 -6.87 -4.60
C SER A 91 -14.78 -7.25 -3.16
N ILE A 92 -15.81 -8.06 -2.95
CA ILE A 92 -16.21 -8.60 -1.65
C ILE A 92 -16.03 -10.12 -1.67
N VAL A 93 -15.19 -10.62 -0.79
CA VAL A 93 -14.80 -12.03 -0.73
C VAL A 93 -15.05 -12.59 0.68
N ASP A 94 -15.74 -13.70 0.78
CA ASP A 94 -15.89 -14.44 2.02
C ASP A 94 -14.60 -15.24 2.28
N VAL A 95 -13.93 -14.91 3.36
CA VAL A 95 -12.68 -15.54 3.82
C VAL A 95 -12.88 -16.20 5.18
N THR A 96 -14.12 -16.59 5.50
CA THR A 96 -14.44 -17.32 6.74
C THR A 96 -13.63 -18.62 6.81
N ASP A 97 -13.58 -19.36 5.71
CA ASP A 97 -12.58 -20.39 5.48
C ASP A 97 -11.44 -19.79 4.64
N PRO A 98 -10.31 -19.45 5.25
CA PRO A 98 -9.21 -18.79 4.54
C PRO A 98 -8.56 -19.65 3.47
N ALA A 99 -8.70 -21.01 3.57
CA ALA A 99 -8.18 -21.93 2.55
C ALA A 99 -9.07 -21.99 1.29
N ARG A 100 -10.31 -21.55 1.40
CA ARG A 100 -11.29 -21.55 0.30
C ARG A 100 -12.02 -20.20 0.23
N PRO A 101 -11.32 -19.12 -0.09
CA PRO A 101 -11.95 -17.81 -0.25
C PRO A 101 -13.03 -17.89 -1.32
N ARG A 102 -14.14 -17.20 -1.10
CA ARG A 102 -15.29 -17.23 -2.01
C ARG A 102 -15.68 -15.82 -2.44
N TYR A 103 -15.51 -15.51 -3.69
CA TYR A 103 -15.99 -14.27 -4.29
C TYR A 103 -17.52 -14.16 -4.14
N LEU A 104 -18.02 -13.02 -3.63
CA LEU A 104 -19.45 -12.80 -3.39
C LEU A 104 -20.05 -11.84 -4.40
N VAL A 105 -19.39 -10.70 -4.63
CA VAL A 105 -19.89 -9.64 -5.50
C VAL A 105 -18.79 -8.61 -5.76
N HIS A 106 -18.97 -7.80 -6.80
CA HIS A 106 -18.16 -6.62 -7.09
C HIS A 106 -19.05 -5.38 -7.09
N ILE A 107 -18.59 -4.29 -6.48
CA ILE A 107 -19.20 -2.97 -6.58
C ILE A 107 -18.38 -2.17 -7.58
N PRO A 108 -18.86 -1.86 -8.78
CA PRO A 108 -18.11 -1.11 -9.78
C PRO A 108 -17.59 0.24 -9.26
N GLY A 109 -16.43 0.65 -9.76
CA GLY A 109 -15.78 1.91 -9.43
C GLY A 109 -15.93 2.97 -10.52
N LEU A 110 -15.12 4.01 -10.44
CA LEU A 110 -15.04 5.04 -11.47
C LEU A 110 -14.24 4.52 -12.67
N ALA A 111 -14.73 4.76 -13.87
CA ALA A 111 -14.01 4.45 -15.10
C ALA A 111 -12.65 5.14 -15.14
N GLY A 112 -11.65 4.46 -15.69
CA GLY A 112 -10.29 4.96 -15.80
C GLY A 112 -9.26 3.84 -15.76
N ARG A 113 -7.98 4.22 -15.75
CA ARG A 113 -6.86 3.26 -15.75
C ARG A 113 -5.86 3.57 -14.66
N SER A 114 -5.28 2.53 -14.07
CA SER A 114 -4.24 2.66 -13.05
C SER A 114 -4.66 3.61 -11.92
N GLU A 115 -3.89 4.66 -11.64
CA GLU A 115 -4.18 5.65 -10.59
C GLU A 115 -5.35 6.60 -10.95
N GLY A 116 -5.90 6.53 -12.14
CA GLY A 116 -6.95 7.44 -12.63
C GLY A 116 -8.33 6.82 -12.65
N GLY A 117 -8.70 5.94 -11.74
CA GLY A 117 -10.02 5.31 -11.69
C GLY A 117 -10.13 4.30 -10.56
N GLY A 118 -11.16 3.45 -10.61
CA GLY A 118 -11.39 2.40 -9.64
C GLY A 118 -12.05 2.87 -8.33
N ALA A 119 -11.78 2.13 -7.26
CA ALA A 119 -12.16 2.46 -5.88
C ALA A 119 -11.13 1.82 -4.93
N GLN A 120 -10.02 2.50 -4.69
CA GLN A 120 -8.81 1.92 -4.12
C GLN A 120 -8.92 1.58 -2.64
N MET A 121 -9.56 2.45 -1.84
CA MET A 121 -9.60 2.30 -0.39
C MET A 121 -10.97 1.86 0.09
N ALA A 122 -10.94 1.01 1.10
CA ALA A 122 -12.10 0.49 1.80
C ALA A 122 -11.88 0.54 3.31
N ARG A 123 -12.88 0.96 4.08
CA ARG A 123 -12.98 0.83 5.53
C ARG A 123 -14.35 0.31 5.89
N VAL A 124 -14.42 -0.56 6.89
CA VAL A 124 -15.69 -1.19 7.28
C VAL A 124 -15.93 -1.00 8.75
N CYS A 125 -17.13 -0.56 9.09
CA CYS A 125 -17.57 -0.36 10.47
C CYS A 125 -18.97 -0.89 10.69
N ASP A 126 -19.21 -1.44 11.89
CA ASP A 126 -20.54 -1.74 12.38
C ASP A 126 -21.14 -0.49 13.05
N ARG A 127 -22.27 -0.03 12.57
CA ARG A 127 -23.01 1.11 13.09
C ARG A 127 -24.50 0.81 13.16
N GLN A 128 -25.16 1.13 14.28
CA GLN A 128 -26.62 1.01 14.43
C GLN A 128 -27.17 -0.38 14.03
N GLY A 129 -26.44 -1.47 14.35
CA GLY A 129 -26.83 -2.85 14.05
C GLY A 129 -26.65 -3.28 12.58
N LYS A 130 -26.02 -2.44 11.77
CA LYS A 130 -25.67 -2.70 10.38
C LYS A 130 -24.17 -2.60 10.15
N THR A 131 -23.70 -3.21 9.07
CA THR A 131 -22.31 -3.11 8.60
C THR A 131 -22.25 -2.20 7.40
N TYR A 132 -21.34 -1.22 7.44
CA TYR A 132 -21.16 -0.24 6.38
C TYR A 132 -19.72 -0.24 5.85
N LEU A 133 -19.61 -0.06 4.55
CA LEU A 133 -18.36 0.12 3.82
C LEU A 133 -18.22 1.60 3.42
N LEU A 134 -17.19 2.28 3.91
CA LEU A 134 -16.73 3.57 3.38
C LEU A 134 -15.66 3.28 2.33
N ARG A 135 -15.85 3.76 1.09
CA ARG A 135 -14.86 3.61 0.02
C ARG A 135 -14.54 4.93 -0.68
N THR A 136 -13.36 5.01 -1.25
CA THR A 136 -13.05 6.04 -2.26
C THR A 136 -13.62 5.59 -3.61
N LEU A 137 -14.24 6.49 -4.35
CA LEU A 137 -14.59 6.32 -5.76
C LEU A 137 -13.61 7.12 -6.60
N GLY A 138 -12.93 6.48 -7.54
CA GLY A 138 -11.84 7.09 -8.29
C GLY A 138 -10.53 7.19 -7.49
N ASN A 139 -9.63 8.04 -7.95
CA ASN A 139 -8.40 8.44 -7.28
C ASN A 139 -7.96 9.79 -7.89
N ASN A 140 -7.05 9.81 -8.86
CA ASN A 140 -6.62 11.01 -9.56
C ASN A 140 -7.46 11.23 -10.85
N ALA A 141 -8.78 11.31 -10.71
CA ALA A 141 -9.70 11.42 -11.84
C ALA A 141 -10.84 12.41 -11.55
N PRO A 142 -11.31 13.17 -12.54
CA PRO A 142 -12.52 13.98 -12.40
C PRO A 142 -13.72 13.10 -12.01
N GLY A 143 -14.60 13.62 -11.14
CA GLY A 143 -15.77 12.89 -10.65
C GLY A 143 -15.46 11.95 -9.47
N SER A 144 -14.25 11.98 -8.93
CA SER A 144 -13.90 11.25 -7.72
C SER A 144 -14.82 11.64 -6.55
N ALA A 145 -15.05 10.69 -5.64
CA ALA A 145 -15.96 10.86 -4.52
C ALA A 145 -15.57 9.95 -3.33
N HIS A 146 -16.24 10.13 -2.20
CA HIS A 146 -16.29 9.15 -1.12
C HIS A 146 -17.73 8.70 -0.93
N GLU A 147 -17.92 7.39 -0.79
CA GLU A 147 -19.24 6.76 -0.70
C GLU A 147 -19.35 5.84 0.49
N VAL A 148 -20.56 5.73 1.05
CA VAL A 148 -20.91 4.72 2.05
C VAL A 148 -21.91 3.74 1.46
N TRP A 149 -21.67 2.45 1.68
CA TRP A 149 -22.50 1.34 1.24
C TRP A 149 -22.93 0.50 2.44
N ASP A 150 -24.22 0.16 2.53
CA ASP A 150 -24.72 -0.87 3.45
C ASP A 150 -24.30 -2.24 2.90
N VAL A 151 -23.44 -2.92 3.64
CA VAL A 151 -22.91 -4.25 3.34
C VAL A 151 -23.30 -5.27 4.42
N THR A 152 -24.38 -5.01 5.12
CA THR A 152 -24.94 -5.91 6.14
C THR A 152 -25.18 -7.31 5.59
N ASP A 153 -25.68 -7.40 4.35
CA ASP A 153 -25.55 -8.59 3.50
C ASP A 153 -24.39 -8.34 2.51
N PRO A 154 -23.21 -8.93 2.73
CA PRO A 154 -22.04 -8.65 1.88
C PRO A 154 -22.20 -9.12 0.43
N ALA A 155 -23.19 -9.97 0.13
CA ALA A 155 -23.50 -10.39 -1.23
C ALA A 155 -24.47 -9.45 -1.95
N LYS A 156 -25.09 -8.48 -1.23
CA LYS A 156 -26.10 -7.55 -1.77
C LYS A 156 -25.84 -6.12 -1.27
N PRO A 157 -24.68 -5.54 -1.61
CA PRO A 157 -24.33 -4.19 -1.18
C PRO A 157 -25.31 -3.17 -1.73
N GLN A 158 -25.70 -2.19 -0.90
CA GLN A 158 -26.59 -1.10 -1.29
C GLN A 158 -25.96 0.25 -0.94
N LYS A 159 -25.98 1.19 -1.88
CA LYS A 159 -25.45 2.52 -1.63
C LYS A 159 -26.29 3.23 -0.57
N ALA A 160 -25.68 3.61 0.55
CA ALA A 160 -26.32 4.34 1.62
C ALA A 160 -26.24 5.86 1.41
N SER A 161 -25.04 6.36 1.05
CA SER A 161 -24.87 7.80 0.80
C SER A 161 -23.64 8.08 -0.08
N THR A 162 -23.60 9.29 -0.65
CA THR A 162 -22.37 9.92 -1.15
C THR A 162 -21.96 10.95 -0.13
N VAL A 163 -20.79 10.76 0.49
CA VAL A 163 -20.28 11.67 1.53
C VAL A 163 -19.87 13.00 0.94
N VAL A 164 -19.10 12.96 -0.14
CA VAL A 164 -18.66 14.12 -0.92
C VAL A 164 -18.31 13.66 -2.33
N SER A 165 -18.58 14.50 -3.31
CA SER A 165 -18.36 14.23 -4.75
C SER A 165 -17.81 15.45 -5.46
N GLY A 166 -17.57 15.34 -6.78
CA GLY A 166 -17.04 16.43 -7.60
C GLY A 166 -15.54 16.69 -7.36
N LEU A 167 -14.83 15.71 -6.81
CA LEU A 167 -13.41 15.80 -6.52
C LEU A 167 -12.58 15.38 -7.74
N THR A 168 -11.32 15.84 -7.78
CA THR A 168 -10.34 15.42 -8.80
C THR A 168 -9.23 14.55 -8.21
N ALA A 169 -9.13 14.50 -6.88
CA ALA A 169 -8.20 13.65 -6.17
C ALA A 169 -8.87 13.11 -4.92
N THR A 170 -8.93 11.80 -4.81
CA THR A 170 -9.27 11.06 -3.60
C THR A 170 -8.15 10.06 -3.38
N HIS A 171 -8.03 9.51 -2.19
CA HIS A 171 -7.04 8.45 -2.00
C HIS A 171 -7.40 7.64 -0.77
N LYS A 172 -6.63 7.79 0.30
CA LYS A 172 -6.82 7.06 1.54
C LYS A 172 -7.99 7.64 2.32
N ASN A 173 -8.59 6.82 3.17
CA ASN A 173 -9.54 7.24 4.18
C ASN A 173 -9.25 6.52 5.50
N TRP A 174 -9.70 7.12 6.57
CA TRP A 174 -9.73 6.50 7.89
C TRP A 174 -11.12 6.70 8.49
N TRP A 175 -11.68 5.70 9.12
CA TRP A 175 -12.98 5.76 9.77
C TRP A 175 -12.88 5.19 11.17
N GLU A 176 -13.16 5.99 12.17
CA GLU A 176 -13.24 5.57 13.56
C GLU A 176 -14.60 4.90 13.78
N CYS A 177 -14.59 3.58 13.99
CA CYS A 177 -15.82 2.81 14.11
C CYS A 177 -16.60 3.11 15.39
N ASP A 178 -15.95 3.54 16.45
CA ASP A 178 -16.55 3.89 17.74
C ASP A 178 -17.23 5.26 17.72
N THR A 179 -16.60 6.27 17.16
CA THR A 179 -17.11 7.65 17.14
C THR A 179 -17.89 8.01 15.88
N GLY A 180 -17.62 7.35 14.77
CA GLY A 180 -18.17 7.69 13.46
C GLY A 180 -17.37 8.74 12.71
N ILE A 181 -16.31 9.31 13.27
CA ILE A 181 -15.51 10.33 12.59
C ILE A 181 -14.71 9.71 11.45
N ALA A 182 -14.83 10.33 10.27
CA ALA A 182 -14.12 9.92 9.05
C ALA A 182 -13.19 11.02 8.55
N TYR A 183 -11.98 10.61 8.20
CA TYR A 183 -10.94 11.45 7.63
C TYR A 183 -10.74 11.03 6.17
N LEU A 184 -11.11 11.90 5.24
CA LEU A 184 -11.21 11.60 3.82
C LEU A 184 -10.16 12.40 3.05
N ILE A 185 -9.19 11.72 2.48
CA ILE A 185 -8.19 12.37 1.63
C ILE A 185 -8.85 12.78 0.32
N SER A 186 -8.84 14.06 0.06
CA SER A 186 -9.60 14.69 -1.01
C SER A 186 -8.86 15.86 -1.60
N GLY A 187 -9.18 16.22 -2.83
CA GLY A 187 -8.68 17.42 -3.48
C GLY A 187 -9.45 17.71 -4.75
N ASP A 188 -9.36 18.93 -5.20
CA ASP A 188 -9.96 19.41 -6.44
C ASP A 188 -8.92 20.01 -7.40
N LEU A 189 -7.63 19.92 -7.03
CA LEU A 189 -6.51 20.39 -7.82
C LEU A 189 -5.98 19.24 -8.70
N ALA A 190 -5.73 19.51 -9.98
CA ALA A 190 -5.10 18.56 -10.87
C ALA A 190 -3.61 18.36 -10.49
N LYS A 191 -3.18 17.10 -10.33
CA LYS A 191 -1.79 16.75 -9.96
C LYS A 191 -0.73 17.38 -10.88
N ALA A 192 -1.08 17.63 -12.14
CA ALA A 192 -0.16 18.11 -13.17
C ALA A 192 0.26 19.59 -13.01
N ASN A 193 -0.46 20.38 -12.21
CA ASN A 193 -0.15 21.78 -12.02
C ASN A 193 -0.43 22.24 -10.57
N PRO A 194 0.54 22.09 -9.66
CA PRO A 194 0.38 22.48 -8.27
C PRO A 194 0.24 23.99 -8.05
N LEU A 195 0.46 24.80 -9.08
CA LEU A 195 0.26 26.26 -9.04
C LEU A 195 -1.17 26.67 -9.46
N GLN A 196 -1.95 25.75 -10.01
CA GLN A 196 -3.34 26.00 -10.40
C GLN A 196 -4.27 25.60 -9.25
N LEU A 197 -4.90 26.60 -8.63
CA LEU A 197 -5.87 26.37 -7.58
C LEU A 197 -7.13 25.68 -8.14
N GLY A 198 -7.62 24.67 -7.42
CA GLY A 198 -8.95 24.14 -7.66
C GLY A 198 -10.05 25.03 -7.07
N PRO A 199 -11.34 24.67 -7.24
CA PRO A 199 -12.48 25.43 -6.74
C PRO A 199 -12.46 25.71 -5.23
N SER A 200 -11.85 24.83 -4.43
CA SER A 200 -11.72 25.02 -2.97
C SER A 200 -10.68 26.07 -2.58
N GLY A 201 -9.79 26.44 -3.51
CA GLY A 201 -8.70 27.38 -3.27
C GLY A 201 -7.50 26.82 -2.49
N TRP A 202 -7.51 25.53 -2.14
CA TRP A 202 -6.36 24.90 -1.50
C TRP A 202 -5.15 24.81 -2.43
N ARG A 203 -3.97 25.09 -1.88
CA ARG A 203 -2.68 25.09 -2.59
C ARG A 203 -1.96 23.75 -2.48
N THR A 204 -2.72 22.68 -2.44
CA THR A 204 -2.25 21.27 -2.43
C THR A 204 -3.20 20.42 -3.22
N TRP A 205 -2.70 19.38 -3.88
CA TRP A 205 -3.58 18.48 -4.61
C TRP A 205 -4.41 17.57 -3.70
N ARG A 206 -4.00 17.40 -2.43
CA ARG A 206 -4.70 16.62 -1.41
C ARG A 206 -4.65 17.27 -0.05
N MET A 207 -5.79 17.42 0.57
CA MET A 207 -6.00 17.76 1.97
C MET A 207 -6.95 16.73 2.59
N THR A 208 -7.29 16.89 3.85
CA THR A 208 -8.22 16.00 4.56
C THR A 208 -9.55 16.69 4.76
N LYS A 209 -10.64 16.07 4.27
CA LYS A 209 -12.00 16.45 4.64
C LYS A 209 -12.45 15.58 5.82
N ILE A 210 -12.96 16.20 6.87
CA ILE A 210 -13.40 15.50 8.07
C ILE A 210 -14.93 15.55 8.12
N TYR A 211 -15.52 14.36 8.29
CA TYR A 211 -16.97 14.17 8.37
C TYR A 211 -17.36 13.37 9.62
N ASP A 212 -18.54 13.65 10.12
CA ASP A 212 -19.24 12.78 11.07
C ASP A 212 -20.14 11.83 10.26
N LEU A 213 -19.87 10.54 10.37
CA LEU A 213 -20.61 9.41 9.81
C LEU A 213 -21.24 8.55 10.94
N SER A 214 -21.56 9.15 12.08
CA SER A 214 -22.29 8.45 13.17
C SER A 214 -23.65 7.93 12.68
N ASP A 215 -24.29 8.65 11.75
CA ASP A 215 -25.32 8.14 10.83
C ASP A 215 -24.73 8.06 9.40
N PRO A 216 -24.33 6.85 8.95
CA PRO A 216 -23.69 6.70 7.65
C PRO A 216 -24.58 7.09 6.45
N ALA A 217 -25.88 7.16 6.65
CA ALA A 217 -26.82 7.60 5.60
C ALA A 217 -26.93 9.14 5.51
N LYS A 218 -26.44 9.87 6.54
CA LYS A 218 -26.54 11.33 6.65
C LYS A 218 -25.19 11.94 7.04
N PRO A 219 -24.19 11.91 6.14
CA PRO A 219 -22.87 12.49 6.41
C PRO A 219 -22.96 13.97 6.80
N VAL A 220 -22.25 14.37 7.86
CA VAL A 220 -22.16 15.76 8.30
C VAL A 220 -20.74 16.26 8.15
N PHE A 221 -20.52 17.31 7.35
CA PHE A 221 -19.22 17.93 7.20
C PHE A 221 -18.79 18.64 8.50
N ILE A 222 -17.55 18.41 8.91
CA ILE A 222 -16.97 19.06 10.10
C ILE A 222 -16.02 20.18 9.66
N ARG A 223 -14.97 19.83 8.90
CA ARG A 223 -13.98 20.80 8.44
C ARG A 223 -13.03 20.21 7.37
N ASP A 224 -12.34 21.11 6.67
CA ASP A 224 -11.12 20.75 5.94
C ASP A 224 -9.89 20.94 6.85
N PHE A 225 -8.87 20.11 6.64
CA PHE A 225 -7.61 20.16 7.36
C PHE A 225 -6.42 19.82 6.45
N GLY A 226 -5.33 20.55 6.63
CA GLY A 226 -4.07 20.40 5.92
C GLY A 226 -2.97 21.19 6.62
N LEU A 227 -1.87 21.43 5.92
CA LEU A 227 -0.75 22.20 6.47
C LEU A 227 -0.99 23.70 6.32
N ALA A 228 -0.60 24.47 7.34
CA ALA A 228 -0.55 25.91 7.23
C ALA A 228 0.38 26.32 6.08
N GLY A 229 -0.08 27.26 5.26
CA GLY A 229 0.54 27.66 3.99
C GLY A 229 -0.08 27.00 2.75
N GLN A 230 -0.90 25.95 2.93
CA GLN A 230 -1.66 25.31 1.85
C GLN A 230 -3.13 25.75 1.80
N GLU A 231 -3.62 26.44 2.82
CA GLU A 231 -5.01 26.91 2.93
C GLU A 231 -5.38 27.96 1.89
N PRO A 232 -6.67 28.10 1.59
CA PRO A 232 -7.18 29.14 0.69
C PRO A 232 -6.73 30.56 1.11
N GLY A 233 -6.26 31.33 0.12
CA GLY A 233 -5.78 32.70 0.36
C GLY A 233 -4.34 32.80 0.89
N SER A 234 -3.68 31.72 1.23
CA SER A 234 -2.26 31.73 1.60
C SER A 234 -1.38 32.15 0.42
N THR A 235 -0.38 32.99 0.67
CA THR A 235 0.58 33.51 -0.32
C THR A 235 2.03 33.09 -0.02
N GLY A 236 2.26 32.49 1.15
CA GLY A 236 3.58 32.02 1.57
C GLY A 236 4.12 30.84 0.74
N PRO A 237 5.38 30.46 0.93
CA PRO A 237 5.95 29.26 0.29
C PRO A 237 5.21 28.01 0.76
N ILE A 238 5.03 27.04 -0.14
CA ILE A 238 4.54 25.71 0.22
C ILE A 238 5.74 24.91 0.72
N THR A 239 5.72 24.52 1.99
CA THR A 239 6.85 23.80 2.65
C THR A 239 6.86 22.29 2.39
N VAL A 240 5.73 21.73 1.95
CA VAL A 240 5.61 20.32 1.55
C VAL A 240 4.98 20.27 0.17
N ALA A 241 5.76 19.84 -0.82
CA ALA A 241 5.35 19.83 -2.24
C ALA A 241 4.22 18.83 -2.50
N HIS A 242 4.12 17.75 -1.71
CA HIS A 242 3.12 16.71 -1.87
C HIS A 242 2.01 16.82 -0.82
N GLY A 243 0.82 16.42 -1.21
CA GLY A 243 -0.32 16.36 -0.31
C GLY A 243 -0.23 15.25 0.73
N VAL A 244 -1.16 15.27 1.66
CA VAL A 244 -1.33 14.19 2.62
C VAL A 244 -1.64 12.86 1.90
N HIS A 245 -0.99 11.77 2.37
CA HIS A 245 -1.30 10.44 1.86
C HIS A 245 -2.45 9.81 2.65
N GLY A 246 -2.35 9.79 3.96
CA GLY A 246 -3.42 9.26 4.80
C GLY A 246 -3.19 9.49 6.29
N PRO A 247 -4.27 9.65 7.05
CA PRO A 247 -4.24 9.66 8.51
C PRO A 247 -4.49 8.25 9.08
N ILE A 248 -4.05 8.07 10.31
CA ILE A 248 -4.51 7.01 11.22
C ILE A 248 -4.83 7.66 12.55
N ALA A 249 -6.06 7.50 13.05
CA ALA A 249 -6.45 8.00 14.36
C ALA A 249 -6.38 6.86 15.39
N LEU A 250 -5.85 7.18 16.56
CA LEU A 250 -5.82 6.28 17.71
C LEU A 250 -5.90 7.09 19.01
N GLY A 251 -6.91 6.83 19.84
CA GLY A 251 -7.18 7.60 21.05
C GLY A 251 -7.39 9.09 20.73
N ASN A 252 -6.71 9.99 21.44
CA ASN A 252 -6.80 11.44 21.21
C ASN A 252 -5.72 11.95 20.24
N ARG A 253 -5.25 11.13 19.30
CA ARG A 253 -4.24 11.52 18.30
C ARG A 253 -4.66 11.15 16.90
N VAL A 254 -4.23 11.98 15.95
CA VAL A 254 -4.26 11.66 14.52
C VAL A 254 -2.85 11.81 13.97
N TYR A 255 -2.36 10.76 13.33
CA TYR A 255 -1.04 10.67 12.74
C TYR A 255 -1.18 10.83 11.23
N PHE A 256 -0.70 11.93 10.68
CA PHE A 256 -0.76 12.21 9.25
C PHE A 256 0.59 11.94 8.58
N ALA A 257 0.55 11.21 7.48
CA ALA A 257 1.70 10.97 6.63
C ALA A 257 1.60 11.83 5.35
N TYR A 258 2.68 12.55 5.02
CA TYR A 258 2.75 13.43 3.85
C TYR A 258 3.91 13.03 2.94
N GLY A 259 3.78 13.31 1.65
CA GLY A 259 4.86 13.26 0.68
C GLY A 259 5.37 11.87 0.34
N THR A 260 4.53 10.91 0.07
CA THR A 260 4.75 9.47 -0.17
C THR A 260 6.19 8.99 -0.42
N SER A 261 6.94 9.63 -1.34
CA SER A 261 8.27 9.21 -1.80
C SER A 261 9.33 10.32 -1.79
N GLY A 262 9.00 11.51 -1.35
CA GLY A 262 9.93 12.64 -1.25
C GLY A 262 9.34 13.80 -0.48
N GLU A 263 10.20 14.61 0.15
CA GLU A 263 9.83 15.74 1.00
C GLU A 263 8.75 15.41 2.02
N GLY A 264 8.86 14.20 2.61
CA GLY A 264 7.87 13.63 3.49
C GLY A 264 7.90 14.19 4.90
N MET A 265 6.78 13.95 5.58
CA MET A 265 6.62 14.42 6.94
C MET A 265 5.63 13.53 7.69
N LEU A 266 5.92 13.29 8.98
CA LEU A 266 4.95 12.86 9.97
C LEU A 266 4.43 14.10 10.69
N GLN A 267 3.10 14.26 10.78
CA GLN A 267 2.46 15.26 11.63
C GLN A 267 1.63 14.57 12.70
N ILE A 268 1.79 14.97 13.95
CA ILE A 268 1.01 14.49 15.10
C ILE A 268 0.04 15.58 15.52
N VAL A 269 -1.24 15.24 15.59
CA VAL A 269 -2.32 16.21 15.83
C VAL A 269 -3.17 15.77 17.04
N ASP A 270 -3.52 16.70 17.89
CA ASP A 270 -4.51 16.52 18.95
C ASP A 270 -5.91 16.45 18.32
N ARG A 271 -6.52 15.26 18.40
CA ARG A 271 -7.81 14.97 17.80
C ARG A 271 -8.95 15.84 18.37
N GLN A 272 -8.95 16.05 19.68
CA GLN A 272 -10.01 16.83 20.34
C GLN A 272 -9.94 18.29 19.89
N LYS A 273 -8.74 18.90 19.86
CA LYS A 273 -8.54 20.27 19.35
C LYS A 273 -8.90 20.37 17.88
N LEU A 274 -8.56 19.34 17.08
CA LEU A 274 -8.91 19.31 15.66
C LEU A 274 -10.42 19.33 15.45
N LEU A 275 -11.18 18.52 16.20
CA LEU A 275 -12.61 18.38 16.03
C LEU A 275 -13.42 19.52 16.71
N ALA A 276 -12.97 20.02 17.86
CA ALA A 276 -13.69 21.05 18.61
C ALA A 276 -13.30 22.50 18.25
N GLY A 277 -12.08 22.68 17.69
CA GLY A 277 -11.55 24.02 17.37
C GLY A 277 -12.28 24.74 16.22
N PRO A 278 -11.89 25.99 15.92
CA PRO A 278 -12.43 26.76 14.81
C PRO A 278 -12.27 26.03 13.47
N LYS A 279 -13.28 26.13 12.59
CA LYS A 279 -13.38 25.32 11.36
C LYS A 279 -12.77 25.98 10.14
N GLU A 280 -12.70 27.30 10.10
CA GLU A 280 -12.12 28.05 8.99
C GLU A 280 -10.66 27.65 8.79
N PRO A 281 -10.23 27.34 7.56
CA PRO A 281 -8.89 26.90 7.27
C PRO A 281 -7.91 28.09 7.19
N THR A 282 -7.64 28.73 8.34
CA THR A 282 -6.59 29.73 8.48
C THR A 282 -5.31 29.09 9.02
N ALA A 283 -4.14 29.70 8.77
CA ALA A 283 -2.87 29.19 9.28
C ALA A 283 -2.90 28.98 10.80
N ALA A 284 -3.51 29.88 11.56
CA ALA A 284 -3.66 29.77 13.00
C ALA A 284 -4.50 28.56 13.41
N ASN A 285 -5.66 28.35 12.75
CA ASN A 285 -6.58 27.26 13.06
C ASN A 285 -6.06 25.90 12.60
N LEU A 286 -5.19 25.85 11.60
CA LEU A 286 -4.53 24.64 11.15
C LEU A 286 -3.37 24.24 12.09
N ASN A 287 -2.64 25.21 12.63
CA ASN A 287 -1.56 24.97 13.58
C ASN A 287 -2.05 24.69 15.00
N ALA A 288 -3.22 25.18 15.40
CA ALA A 288 -3.73 25.06 16.77
C ALA A 288 -3.84 23.61 17.29
N PRO A 289 -4.28 22.61 16.50
CA PRO A 289 -4.33 21.21 16.93
C PRO A 289 -3.00 20.48 16.76
N GLU A 290 -2.01 21.04 16.08
CA GLU A 290 -0.73 20.37 15.86
C GLU A 290 0.08 20.25 17.16
N ILE A 291 0.58 19.06 17.41
CA ILE A 291 1.52 18.77 18.52
C ILE A 291 2.96 18.90 18.04
N SER A 292 3.25 18.26 16.89
CA SER A 292 4.60 18.25 16.32
C SER A 292 4.64 17.80 14.87
N ARG A 293 5.80 18.00 14.25
CA ARG A 293 6.18 17.48 12.93
C ARG A 293 7.57 16.86 12.97
N LEU A 294 7.75 15.78 12.19
CA LEU A 294 9.05 15.24 11.86
C LEU A 294 9.21 15.31 10.33
N TYR A 295 10.12 16.16 9.85
CA TYR A 295 10.48 16.20 8.44
C TYR A 295 11.43 15.07 8.09
N MET A 296 11.14 14.41 6.96
CA MET A 296 11.98 13.35 6.42
C MET A 296 13.07 13.96 5.52
N SER A 297 14.06 13.13 5.15
CA SER A 297 15.03 13.50 4.13
C SER A 297 14.33 13.79 2.78
N PRO A 298 14.87 14.67 1.93
CA PRO A 298 14.27 14.99 0.62
C PRO A 298 13.90 13.80 -0.26
N ASN A 299 14.59 12.66 -0.11
CA ASN A 299 14.32 11.45 -0.89
C ASN A 299 13.28 10.52 -0.25
N TRP A 300 12.79 10.82 0.95
CA TRP A 300 11.88 9.97 1.70
C TRP A 300 10.57 10.68 1.99
N GLY A 301 9.48 9.96 1.81
CA GLY A 301 8.13 10.44 2.10
C GLY A 301 7.50 9.74 3.30
N GLY A 302 6.32 10.20 3.67
CA GLY A 302 5.43 9.52 4.59
C GLY A 302 4.23 8.97 3.83
N HIS A 303 4.15 7.65 3.66
CA HIS A 303 3.00 6.98 3.04
C HIS A 303 2.02 6.50 4.10
N THR A 304 2.48 5.72 5.08
CA THR A 304 1.67 5.20 6.19
C THR A 304 2.34 5.53 7.51
N ALA A 305 1.59 6.07 8.45
CA ALA A 305 2.04 6.40 9.81
C ALA A 305 1.24 5.56 10.82
N PHE A 306 1.71 4.35 11.11
CA PHE A 306 1.02 3.40 11.98
C PHE A 306 1.49 3.55 13.43
N PRO A 307 0.63 3.99 14.39
CA PRO A 307 1.00 4.17 15.79
C PRO A 307 1.12 2.83 16.51
N VAL A 308 2.17 2.68 17.29
CA VAL A 308 2.43 1.53 18.17
C VAL A 308 2.69 2.07 19.58
N LEU A 309 1.62 2.18 20.37
CA LEU A 309 1.64 2.86 21.66
C LEU A 309 1.80 1.89 22.82
N GLY A 310 2.47 2.32 23.88
CA GLY A 310 2.65 1.56 25.10
C GLY A 310 3.50 0.29 24.90
N MET A 311 4.57 0.36 24.11
CA MET A 311 5.51 -0.73 23.94
C MET A 311 6.37 -0.88 25.18
N THR A 312 6.39 -2.08 25.77
CA THR A 312 7.39 -2.43 26.79
C THR A 312 8.68 -2.79 26.08
N ILE A 313 9.75 -2.02 26.35
CA ILE A 313 11.07 -2.31 25.80
C ILE A 313 11.66 -3.53 26.52
N ALA A 314 12.24 -4.45 25.76
CA ALA A 314 12.87 -5.66 26.26
C ALA A 314 13.96 -5.36 27.30
N ASP A 315 14.30 -6.36 28.14
CA ASP A 315 15.25 -6.25 29.27
C ASP A 315 16.68 -5.87 28.89
N TRP A 316 17.01 -5.87 27.58
CA TRP A 316 18.31 -5.39 27.09
C TRP A 316 18.52 -3.87 27.23
N ALA A 317 17.47 -3.11 27.62
CA ALA A 317 17.58 -1.68 27.94
C ALA A 317 17.37 -1.41 29.45
N PRO A 318 18.12 -2.05 30.35
CA PRO A 318 17.86 -2.00 31.80
C PRO A 318 18.06 -0.60 32.40
N ASN A 319 18.79 0.27 31.72
CA ASN A 319 19.13 1.61 32.22
C ASN A 319 18.09 2.68 31.91
N THR A 320 17.04 2.37 31.17
CA THR A 320 15.99 3.32 30.84
C THR A 320 15.01 3.41 32.01
N LYS A 321 14.81 4.61 32.54
CA LYS A 321 13.80 4.87 33.58
C LYS A 321 12.38 4.59 33.09
N GLU A 322 12.15 4.74 31.78
CA GLU A 322 10.88 4.56 31.12
C GLU A 322 10.96 3.35 30.18
N ARG A 323 10.46 2.20 30.68
CA ARG A 323 10.41 0.96 29.91
C ARG A 323 9.27 0.93 28.90
N VAL A 324 8.29 1.82 29.03
CA VAL A 324 7.13 1.91 28.14
C VAL A 324 7.34 3.11 27.24
N ARG A 325 7.29 2.89 25.93
CA ARG A 325 7.50 3.93 24.93
C ARG A 325 6.46 3.84 23.84
N ASP A 326 6.27 4.96 23.17
CA ASP A 326 5.35 5.13 22.06
C ASP A 326 6.11 5.33 20.76
N PHE A 327 5.69 4.64 19.70
CA PHE A 327 6.31 4.72 18.38
C PHE A 327 5.29 4.96 17.28
N VAL A 328 5.77 5.45 16.15
CA VAL A 328 5.11 5.38 14.87
C VAL A 328 5.98 4.60 13.90
N VAL A 329 5.40 3.59 13.27
CA VAL A 329 5.99 2.95 12.09
C VAL A 329 5.64 3.80 10.89
N LEU A 330 6.60 4.57 10.39
CA LEU A 330 6.44 5.46 9.25
C LEU A 330 7.04 4.81 8.01
N VAL A 331 6.22 4.56 7.00
CA VAL A 331 6.63 3.87 5.77
C VAL A 331 6.79 4.89 4.65
N SER A 332 7.91 4.82 3.92
CA SER A 332 8.13 5.55 2.68
C SER A 332 7.80 4.66 1.48
N GLU A 333 7.29 5.21 0.38
CA GLU A 333 6.86 4.43 -0.78
C GLU A 333 7.90 4.44 -1.89
N ALA A 334 8.28 3.26 -2.39
CA ALA A 334 9.04 3.12 -3.64
C ALA A 334 8.14 3.39 -4.86
N ILE A 335 8.57 4.29 -5.75
CA ILE A 335 7.79 4.73 -6.92
C ILE A 335 8.39 4.21 -8.23
N ALA A 336 9.73 4.21 -8.36
CA ALA A 336 10.39 3.86 -9.62
C ALA A 336 10.59 2.35 -9.78
N ASN A 337 10.35 1.86 -10.99
CA ASN A 337 10.63 0.47 -11.32
C ASN A 337 12.15 0.21 -11.35
N GLU A 338 12.53 -1.04 -11.05
CA GLU A 338 13.90 -1.54 -11.16
C GLU A 338 14.93 -0.71 -10.38
N CYS A 339 14.54 -0.24 -9.18
CA CYS A 339 15.42 0.48 -8.26
C CYS A 339 16.03 1.77 -8.81
N ARG A 340 15.34 2.48 -9.69
CA ARG A 340 15.84 3.70 -10.33
C ARG A 340 15.65 4.97 -9.48
N GLU A 341 15.63 4.81 -8.19
CA GLU A 341 15.51 5.89 -7.19
C GLU A 341 16.31 5.58 -5.93
N ALA A 342 16.41 6.53 -5.03
CA ALA A 342 16.97 6.29 -3.70
C ALA A 342 16.19 5.18 -2.96
N ARG A 343 16.88 4.39 -2.14
CA ARG A 343 16.24 3.31 -1.37
C ARG A 343 15.31 3.88 -0.33
N HIS A 344 14.05 3.44 -0.36
CA HIS A 344 13.07 3.75 0.64
C HIS A 344 13.17 2.81 1.84
N ALA A 345 12.67 3.24 2.99
CA ALA A 345 12.74 2.52 4.25
C ALA A 345 11.42 2.57 5.00
N THR A 346 11.29 1.66 5.95
CA THR A 346 10.32 1.75 7.04
C THR A 346 11.04 2.27 8.26
N PHE A 347 10.55 3.34 8.87
CA PHE A 347 11.18 4.03 9.99
C PHE A 347 10.46 3.70 11.29
N MET A 348 11.22 3.44 12.34
CA MET A 348 10.73 3.46 13.71
C MET A 348 10.93 4.86 14.27
N VAL A 349 9.86 5.58 14.51
CA VAL A 349 9.88 6.94 15.05
C VAL A 349 9.45 6.89 16.50
N ASP A 350 10.35 7.22 17.44
CA ASP A 350 10.03 7.38 18.87
C ASP A 350 9.24 8.68 19.06
N ILE A 351 8.04 8.55 19.60
CA ILE A 351 7.11 9.65 19.90
C ILE A 351 6.77 9.71 21.40
N THR A 352 7.52 9.03 22.26
CA THR A 352 7.31 9.05 23.71
C THR A 352 7.28 10.47 24.25
N THR A 353 8.11 11.35 23.68
CA THR A 353 7.96 12.80 23.84
C THR A 353 7.32 13.36 22.57
N GLU A 354 6.00 13.40 22.51
CA GLU A 354 5.23 13.73 21.31
C GLU A 354 5.63 15.06 20.64
N THR A 355 6.16 16.02 21.42
CA THR A 355 6.65 17.32 20.90
C THR A 355 8.03 17.26 20.26
N ARG A 356 8.70 16.11 20.32
CA ARG A 356 10.04 15.87 19.78
C ARG A 356 10.17 14.47 19.16
N PRO A 357 9.39 14.16 18.13
CA PRO A 357 9.49 12.87 17.44
C PRO A 357 10.88 12.70 16.81
N PHE A 358 11.42 11.49 16.89
CA PHE A 358 12.76 11.20 16.39
C PHE A 358 12.83 9.79 15.79
N SER A 359 13.40 9.65 14.58
CA SER A 359 13.64 8.34 13.98
C SER A 359 14.81 7.64 14.67
N VAL A 360 14.55 6.47 15.25
CA VAL A 360 15.53 5.70 16.04
C VAL A 360 16.10 4.51 15.30
N ALA A 361 15.38 4.01 14.29
CA ALA A 361 15.82 2.88 13.45
C ALA A 361 15.10 2.85 12.11
N THR A 362 15.67 2.08 11.17
CA THR A 362 15.04 1.78 9.88
C THR A 362 15.05 0.28 9.61
N PHE A 363 14.03 -0.18 8.88
CA PHE A 363 14.01 -1.51 8.29
C PHE A 363 14.07 -1.40 6.78
N GLN A 364 14.96 -2.18 6.17
CA GLN A 364 15.12 -2.31 4.72
C GLN A 364 15.44 -3.76 4.36
N VAL A 365 14.95 -4.21 3.21
CA VAL A 365 15.34 -5.50 2.62
C VAL A 365 16.47 -5.25 1.61
N PRO A 366 17.63 -5.92 1.75
CA PRO A 366 18.69 -5.80 0.76
C PRO A 366 18.23 -6.34 -0.61
N GLU A 367 18.40 -5.55 -1.67
CA GLU A 367 18.01 -5.95 -3.03
C GLU A 367 18.73 -7.19 -3.54
N SER A 368 19.96 -7.44 -3.06
CA SER A 368 20.78 -8.59 -3.43
C SER A 368 20.20 -9.93 -2.97
N LYS A 369 19.42 -9.95 -1.87
CA LYS A 369 18.80 -11.18 -1.35
C LYS A 369 17.92 -11.92 -2.36
N GLY A 370 17.28 -11.19 -3.27
CA GLY A 370 16.36 -11.76 -4.26
C GLY A 370 16.59 -11.24 -5.67
N ASN A 371 17.68 -10.54 -5.93
CA ASN A 371 17.95 -9.88 -7.20
C ASN A 371 16.77 -8.96 -7.65
N PHE A 372 16.13 -8.32 -6.68
CA PHE A 372 14.83 -7.63 -6.82
C PHE A 372 14.85 -6.51 -7.87
N CYS A 373 15.97 -5.77 -7.98
CA CYS A 373 16.10 -4.72 -8.98
C CYS A 373 16.05 -5.23 -10.44
N ARG A 374 16.34 -6.52 -10.67
CA ARG A 374 16.33 -7.15 -11.99
C ARG A 374 15.04 -7.92 -12.29
N ARG A 375 14.21 -8.21 -11.31
CA ARG A 375 12.93 -8.93 -11.48
C ARG A 375 11.90 -8.15 -12.27
N GLY A 376 12.04 -6.82 -12.33
CA GLY A 376 11.04 -5.90 -12.90
C GLY A 376 10.12 -5.31 -11.84
N GLY A 377 9.42 -4.23 -12.20
CA GLY A 377 8.53 -3.52 -11.31
C GLY A 377 9.26 -2.75 -10.21
N ARG A 378 8.50 -2.26 -9.24
CA ARG A 378 9.01 -1.55 -8.06
C ARG A 378 9.59 -2.55 -7.06
N PHE A 379 10.62 -2.12 -6.34
CA PHE A 379 11.17 -2.80 -5.17
C PHE A 379 11.42 -1.79 -4.05
N GLY A 380 10.88 -2.07 -2.90
CA GLY A 380 10.92 -1.21 -1.72
C GLY A 380 9.60 -1.26 -0.97
N PRO A 381 9.51 -0.64 0.21
CA PRO A 381 8.27 -0.60 0.97
C PRO A 381 7.20 0.22 0.24
N HIS A 382 5.94 -0.07 0.57
CA HIS A 382 4.78 0.72 0.16
C HIS A 382 3.91 1.11 1.35
N ALA A 383 3.35 0.13 2.05
CA ALA A 383 2.48 0.36 3.19
C ALA A 383 2.73 -0.67 4.29
N SER A 384 2.49 -0.30 5.54
CA SER A 384 2.30 -1.28 6.61
C SER A 384 0.85 -1.75 6.69
N SER A 385 0.62 -2.88 7.36
CA SER A 385 -0.70 -3.22 7.88
C SER A 385 -1.22 -2.11 8.79
N GLU A 386 -2.53 -1.88 8.74
CA GLU A 386 -3.20 -0.82 9.51
C GLU A 386 -4.19 -1.39 10.53
N SER A 387 -4.30 -2.71 10.61
CA SER A 387 -5.06 -3.41 11.64
C SER A 387 -4.33 -3.41 12.98
N PHE A 388 -5.07 -3.19 14.05
CA PHE A 388 -4.58 -3.30 15.42
C PHE A 388 -4.82 -4.71 15.99
N ALA A 389 -4.70 -5.75 15.16
CA ALA A 389 -4.90 -7.13 15.57
C ALA A 389 -4.00 -7.46 16.77
N SER A 390 -4.62 -7.80 17.89
CA SER A 390 -3.95 -7.94 19.20
C SER A 390 -2.86 -9.01 19.21
N ILE A 391 -3.02 -10.04 18.41
CA ILE A 391 -2.04 -11.11 18.23
C ILE A 391 -0.72 -10.59 17.67
N PHE A 392 -0.72 -9.51 16.87
CA PHE A 392 0.44 -8.94 16.21
C PHE A 392 0.89 -7.59 16.79
N TYR A 393 -0.05 -6.79 17.28
CA TYR A 393 0.21 -5.43 17.74
C TYR A 393 1.34 -5.40 18.78
N LYS A 394 2.30 -4.47 18.60
CA LYS A 394 3.54 -4.32 19.39
C LYS A 394 4.58 -5.44 19.21
N LYS A 395 4.33 -6.43 18.37
CA LYS A 395 5.25 -7.56 18.13
C LYS A 395 5.70 -7.61 16.68
N LEU A 396 4.75 -7.61 15.75
CA LEU A 396 5.00 -7.72 14.32
C LEU A 396 4.23 -6.63 13.57
N VAL A 397 4.89 -6.04 12.57
CA VAL A 397 4.26 -5.20 11.56
C VAL A 397 4.49 -5.85 10.20
N PHE A 398 3.43 -5.95 9.40
CA PHE A 398 3.54 -6.44 8.04
C PHE A 398 3.73 -5.27 7.09
N VAL A 399 4.77 -5.34 6.26
CA VAL A 399 5.09 -4.29 5.28
C VAL A 399 5.02 -4.88 3.89
N SER A 400 4.18 -4.31 3.03
CA SER A 400 4.15 -4.64 1.61
C SER A 400 5.39 -4.04 0.91
N TYR A 401 6.02 -4.84 0.05
CA TYR A 401 7.34 -4.53 -0.51
C TYR A 401 7.40 -4.71 -2.03
N PHE A 402 6.29 -4.46 -2.73
CA PHE A 402 6.10 -4.63 -4.17
C PHE A 402 6.60 -6.00 -4.68
N ASN A 403 7.62 -6.05 -5.57
CA ASN A 403 8.14 -7.32 -6.09
C ASN A 403 8.89 -8.16 -5.04
N GLY A 404 9.12 -7.60 -3.87
CA GLY A 404 9.60 -8.29 -2.67
C GLY A 404 8.49 -8.94 -1.83
N GLY A 405 7.21 -8.84 -2.21
CA GLY A 405 6.11 -9.47 -1.49
C GLY A 405 5.73 -8.77 -0.19
N VAL A 406 5.37 -9.51 0.84
CA VAL A 406 5.14 -9.02 2.20
C VAL A 406 6.30 -9.41 3.11
N ARG A 407 6.64 -8.53 4.03
CA ARG A 407 7.64 -8.74 5.09
C ARG A 407 6.97 -8.68 6.45
N ALA A 408 7.16 -9.72 7.27
CA ALA A 408 6.84 -9.69 8.69
C ALA A 408 8.05 -9.11 9.42
N VAL A 409 7.88 -7.96 10.05
CA VAL A 409 8.96 -7.23 10.73
C VAL A 409 8.76 -7.33 12.23
N ASP A 410 9.70 -7.95 12.93
CA ASP A 410 9.76 -7.99 14.39
C ASP A 410 10.16 -6.61 14.92
N ILE A 411 9.23 -5.96 15.62
CA ILE A 411 9.42 -4.63 16.20
C ILE A 411 9.51 -4.64 17.72
N ARG A 412 9.56 -5.81 18.36
CA ARG A 412 9.69 -5.93 19.82
C ARG A 412 10.94 -5.22 20.35
N ASN A 413 12.00 -5.18 19.54
CA ASN A 413 13.11 -4.25 19.69
C ASN A 413 12.97 -3.11 18.66
N PRO A 414 12.36 -1.97 19.02
CA PRO A 414 12.12 -0.87 18.08
C PRO A 414 13.39 -0.19 17.59
N TYR A 415 14.52 -0.39 18.27
CA TYR A 415 15.83 0.16 17.91
C TYR A 415 16.62 -0.74 16.93
N ALA A 416 16.16 -1.98 16.74
CA ALA A 416 16.75 -2.93 15.81
C ALA A 416 15.66 -3.83 15.18
N PRO A 417 14.70 -3.25 14.41
CA PRO A 417 13.66 -4.02 13.76
C PRO A 417 14.29 -5.00 12.76
N ARG A 418 13.76 -6.22 12.70
CA ARG A 418 14.33 -7.27 11.85
C ARG A 418 13.24 -8.06 11.11
N GLU A 419 13.60 -8.61 9.94
CA GLU A 419 12.74 -9.53 9.22
C GLU A 419 12.55 -10.83 10.03
N ALA A 420 11.31 -11.16 10.32
CA ALA A 420 10.92 -12.40 10.97
C ALA A 420 10.44 -13.45 9.97
N GLY A 421 9.96 -13.01 8.79
CA GLY A 421 9.50 -13.88 7.73
C GLY A 421 9.04 -13.09 6.52
N PHE A 422 8.82 -13.78 5.41
CA PHE A 422 8.29 -13.16 4.20
C PHE A 422 7.51 -14.15 3.34
N TYR A 423 6.64 -13.60 2.50
CA TYR A 423 5.99 -14.32 1.42
C TYR A 423 5.95 -13.47 0.15
N ILE A 424 6.43 -14.02 -0.96
CA ILE A 424 6.41 -13.43 -2.29
C ILE A 424 5.50 -14.29 -3.16
N PRO A 425 4.35 -13.79 -3.64
CA PRO A 425 3.46 -14.54 -4.52
C PRO A 425 4.16 -14.96 -5.83
N ALA A 426 3.76 -16.11 -6.38
CA ALA A 426 4.14 -16.47 -7.74
C ALA A 426 3.48 -15.53 -8.76
N THR A 427 4.14 -15.34 -9.89
CA THR A 427 3.50 -14.75 -11.06
C THR A 427 2.48 -15.72 -11.66
N THR A 428 1.44 -15.19 -12.30
CA THR A 428 0.40 -15.91 -13.02
C THR A 428 0.36 -15.47 -14.49
N GLU A 429 -0.42 -16.14 -15.32
CA GLU A 429 -0.66 -15.72 -16.71
C GLU A 429 -1.29 -14.31 -16.81
N ARG A 430 -1.98 -13.87 -15.75
CA ARG A 430 -2.61 -12.53 -15.66
C ARG A 430 -1.68 -11.46 -15.10
N THR A 431 -0.47 -11.83 -14.65
CA THR A 431 0.44 -10.85 -14.06
C THR A 431 0.84 -9.79 -15.07
N ALA A 432 0.57 -8.54 -14.72
CA ALA A 432 0.84 -7.39 -15.57
C ALA A 432 2.34 -7.12 -15.71
N GLU A 433 2.75 -6.76 -16.92
CA GLU A 433 4.12 -6.31 -17.17
C GLU A 433 4.40 -4.95 -16.53
N ARG A 434 5.66 -4.76 -16.11
CA ARG A 434 6.21 -3.50 -15.62
C ARG A 434 7.38 -3.10 -16.51
N CYS A 435 7.32 -1.89 -17.04
CA CYS A 435 8.27 -1.42 -18.04
C CYS A 435 9.17 -0.31 -17.49
N VAL A 436 10.37 -0.25 -18.03
CA VAL A 436 11.31 0.86 -17.88
C VAL A 436 11.76 1.33 -19.26
N MET A 437 12.12 2.62 -19.35
CA MET A 437 12.79 3.18 -20.52
C MET A 437 14.29 3.23 -20.26
N ASN A 438 15.06 2.60 -21.11
CA ASN A 438 16.52 2.57 -21.03
C ASN A 438 17.08 2.59 -22.46
N GLY A 439 16.93 3.75 -23.12
CA GLY A 439 17.08 3.88 -24.58
C GLY A 439 15.93 3.23 -25.32
N ALA A 440 15.66 1.94 -25.07
CA ALA A 440 14.48 1.21 -25.54
C ALA A 440 13.55 0.83 -24.39
N ARG A 441 12.28 0.57 -24.69
CA ARG A 441 11.30 0.06 -23.72
C ARG A 441 11.62 -1.40 -23.38
N SER A 442 11.82 -1.69 -22.09
CA SER A 442 12.03 -3.04 -21.55
C SER A 442 10.94 -3.36 -20.53
N CYS A 443 10.23 -4.45 -20.73
CA CYS A 443 9.11 -4.87 -19.89
C CYS A 443 9.37 -6.25 -19.28
N LYS A 444 9.03 -6.42 -18.00
CA LYS A 444 9.14 -7.68 -17.28
C LYS A 444 7.86 -7.97 -16.52
N VAL A 445 7.50 -9.24 -16.45
CA VAL A 445 6.40 -9.72 -15.63
C VAL A 445 6.88 -9.81 -14.18
N ALA A 446 6.24 -9.07 -13.26
CA ALA A 446 6.60 -9.06 -11.85
C ALA A 446 5.38 -8.78 -10.98
N ILE A 447 5.24 -9.52 -9.89
CA ILE A 447 4.24 -9.23 -8.86
C ILE A 447 4.52 -7.85 -8.25
N GLN A 448 3.47 -7.24 -7.72
CA GLN A 448 3.56 -5.95 -7.05
C GLN A 448 2.62 -5.96 -5.84
N THR A 449 3.06 -6.62 -4.75
CA THR A 449 2.30 -6.60 -3.50
C THR A 449 2.09 -5.17 -3.06
N ASN A 450 0.84 -4.74 -3.04
CA ASN A 450 0.48 -3.34 -2.82
C ASN A 450 0.25 -3.05 -1.35
N ASN A 451 -0.81 -3.60 -0.79
CA ASN A 451 -1.15 -3.43 0.62
C ASN A 451 -1.34 -4.78 1.30
N VAL A 452 -1.27 -4.73 2.61
CA VAL A 452 -1.37 -5.90 3.48
C VAL A 452 -2.23 -5.56 4.68
N GLU A 453 -3.05 -6.52 5.11
CA GLU A 453 -3.78 -6.47 6.38
C GLU A 453 -3.66 -7.79 7.13
N ALA A 454 -3.99 -7.77 8.41
CA ALA A 454 -3.98 -8.96 9.25
C ALA A 454 -5.25 -9.02 10.10
N ASP A 455 -5.67 -10.22 10.49
CA ASP A 455 -6.83 -10.41 11.35
C ASP A 455 -6.48 -11.06 12.70
N GLU A 456 -7.43 -11.06 13.62
CA GLU A 456 -7.28 -11.64 14.96
C GLU A 456 -7.15 -13.18 14.96
N ARG A 457 -7.40 -13.83 13.83
CA ARG A 457 -7.20 -15.28 13.65
C ARG A 457 -5.75 -15.65 13.29
N GLY A 458 -4.90 -14.63 13.05
CA GLY A 458 -3.51 -14.80 12.68
C GLY A 458 -3.24 -14.93 11.19
N PHE A 459 -4.22 -14.66 10.34
CA PHE A 459 -4.03 -14.62 8.89
C PHE A 459 -3.62 -13.24 8.41
N VAL A 460 -2.77 -13.23 7.38
CA VAL A 460 -2.26 -12.03 6.71
C VAL A 460 -2.74 -12.04 5.26
N TYR A 461 -3.29 -10.93 4.80
CA TYR A 461 -3.97 -10.75 3.52
C TYR A 461 -3.20 -9.78 2.65
N LEU A 462 -2.72 -10.23 1.51
CA LEU A 462 -1.93 -9.45 0.57
C LEU A 462 -2.77 -9.15 -0.67
N ALA A 463 -2.87 -7.87 -1.05
CA ALA A 463 -3.44 -7.44 -2.31
C ALA A 463 -2.32 -7.13 -3.31
N ASP A 464 -2.41 -7.67 -4.53
CA ASP A 464 -1.41 -7.45 -5.57
C ASP A 464 -1.94 -6.56 -6.70
N ARG A 465 -1.22 -5.46 -6.98
CA ARG A 465 -1.59 -4.53 -8.03
C ARG A 465 -1.15 -4.96 -9.44
N ALA A 466 -0.42 -6.07 -9.54
CA ALA A 466 -0.04 -6.66 -10.81
C ALA A 466 -0.97 -7.80 -11.23
N ASN A 467 -2.21 -7.82 -10.72
CA ASN A 467 -3.31 -8.67 -11.13
C ASN A 467 -3.18 -10.14 -10.69
N THR A 468 -2.40 -10.43 -9.66
CA THR A 468 -2.33 -11.81 -9.13
C THR A 468 -3.40 -12.09 -8.06
N GLY A 469 -4.14 -11.07 -7.61
CA GLY A 469 -5.29 -11.23 -6.72
C GLY A 469 -5.02 -10.97 -5.24
N LEU A 470 -5.80 -11.66 -4.39
CA LEU A 470 -5.72 -11.67 -2.94
C LEU A 470 -5.06 -12.98 -2.48
N HIS A 471 -3.95 -12.88 -1.76
CA HIS A 471 -3.27 -14.02 -1.17
C HIS A 471 -3.47 -14.00 0.35
N ILE A 472 -3.84 -15.14 0.91
CA ILE A 472 -4.04 -15.33 2.36
C ILE A 472 -2.92 -16.22 2.86
N VAL A 473 -2.12 -15.72 3.79
CA VAL A 473 -0.98 -16.44 4.33
C VAL A 473 -1.09 -16.54 5.85
N ARG A 474 -0.40 -17.52 6.44
CA ARG A 474 -0.21 -17.62 7.89
C ARG A 474 1.27 -17.62 8.22
N LEU A 475 1.58 -17.26 9.45
CA LEU A 475 2.93 -17.35 9.98
C LEU A 475 3.26 -18.80 10.34
N THR A 476 4.53 -19.16 10.16
CA THR A 476 5.13 -20.44 10.58
C THR A 476 6.46 -20.16 11.28
N GLY A 477 7.15 -21.17 11.74
CA GLY A 477 8.51 -21.07 12.25
C GLY A 477 8.71 -19.99 13.32
N GLU A 478 9.74 -19.18 13.17
CA GLU A 478 10.08 -18.12 14.12
C GLU A 478 9.04 -16.97 14.15
N ALA A 479 8.49 -16.62 12.99
CA ALA A 479 7.47 -15.58 12.93
C ALA A 479 6.22 -15.95 13.73
N ALA A 480 5.77 -17.22 13.67
CA ALA A 480 4.65 -17.71 14.47
C ALA A 480 4.94 -17.66 15.96
N LYS A 481 6.15 -18.03 16.41
CA LYS A 481 6.57 -17.95 17.82
C LYS A 481 6.52 -16.50 18.34
N ILE A 482 6.96 -15.53 17.54
CA ILE A 482 6.89 -14.09 17.89
C ILE A 482 5.44 -13.66 18.10
N ALA A 483 4.52 -14.10 17.25
CA ALA A 483 3.10 -13.83 17.39
C ALA A 483 2.48 -14.48 18.64
N GLY A 484 3.12 -15.49 19.22
CA GLY A 484 2.62 -16.28 20.35
C GLY A 484 1.96 -17.59 19.92
N GLY A 485 2.25 -18.07 18.72
CA GLY A 485 1.95 -19.45 18.27
C GLY A 485 2.90 -20.46 18.90
N ASN A 486 2.38 -21.64 19.23
CA ASN A 486 3.18 -22.77 19.70
C ASN A 486 3.93 -23.44 18.54
#